data_ae41e738a394176e24e6a52b2c7ec85b
#
_entry.id   ae41e738a394176e24e6a52b2c7ec85b
#
_cell.length_a   1.000
_cell.length_b   1.000
_cell.length_c   1.000
_cell.angle_alpha   90.00
_cell.angle_beta   90.00
_cell.angle_gamma   90.00
#
_symmetry.space_group_name_H-M   'P 1'
#
loop_
_entity.id
_entity.type
_entity.pdbx_description
1 polymer ?
#
loop_
_entity_poly.entity_id
_entity_poly.type
_entity_poly.pdbx_seq_one_letter_code
_entity_poly.pdbx_strand_id
1 'polypeptide(L)'
;AVALGTMVGPTLGGLIVSVAPWEYIFLINIPIGILVYIGVVKVLNFKKVKEKVPFDIKGTILFMLSIILLFTSINFGQSLGYTNPIIIGAFILSLVLLFIFIKIEQKILSPMLDISIFRNKLFSLSIFCGFTSFVAIGAINIILPFYYQDVLKLSPSSAGFMMTVSPIILAIVAPISGHLSDKIGSEKISAIGLSILNIGVFCLTIFTEYTALIVVAIFVGLLSFGSGTFQSPNNSLIMSTVDKTKLGIAGSINGLVRNLGTTTGIALSTSLLYSRMSSKI
;
A
#
# COMPACT_ATOMS: atom_id res chain seq x y z
N ALA A 1 11.93 3.30 -9.62
CA ALA A 1 10.77 3.47 -10.52
C ALA A 1 9.51 3.87 -9.76
N VAL A 2 9.05 3.12 -8.73
CA VAL A 2 7.80 3.43 -7.98
C VAL A 2 7.86 4.82 -7.34
N ALA A 3 8.95 5.14 -6.62
CA ALA A 3 9.09 6.44 -5.96
C ALA A 3 9.07 7.63 -6.96
N LEU A 4 9.65 7.46 -8.15
CA LEU A 4 9.58 8.46 -9.21
C LEU A 4 8.14 8.63 -9.71
N GLY A 5 7.39 7.53 -9.90
CA GLY A 5 6.00 7.58 -10.30
C GLY A 5 5.11 8.30 -9.28
N THR A 6 5.30 8.00 -7.99
CA THR A 6 4.53 8.65 -6.90
C THR A 6 4.90 10.12 -6.70
N MET A 7 6.12 10.54 -7.04
CA MET A 7 6.55 11.93 -7.01
C MET A 7 5.99 12.74 -8.19
N VAL A 8 6.07 12.15 -9.38
CA VAL A 8 5.67 12.83 -10.64
C VAL A 8 4.15 12.88 -10.78
N GLY A 9 3.42 11.85 -10.30
CA GLY A 9 1.98 11.72 -10.43
C GLY A 9 1.20 12.93 -9.92
N PRO A 10 1.28 13.31 -8.63
CA PRO A 10 0.56 14.45 -8.07
C PRO A 10 0.95 15.78 -8.73
N THR A 11 2.23 15.96 -9.05
CA THR A 11 2.73 17.18 -9.70
C THR A 11 2.20 17.33 -11.11
N LEU A 12 2.31 16.29 -11.94
CA LEU A 12 1.74 16.32 -13.30
C LEU A 12 0.21 16.38 -13.27
N GLY A 13 -0.43 15.64 -12.38
CA GLY A 13 -1.88 15.69 -12.21
C GLY A 13 -2.37 17.09 -11.87
N GLY A 14 -1.71 17.76 -10.91
CA GLY A 14 -2.04 19.13 -10.54
C GLY A 14 -1.82 20.14 -11.67
N LEU A 15 -0.74 19.99 -12.43
CA LEU A 15 -0.47 20.84 -13.61
C LEU A 15 -1.51 20.63 -14.71
N ILE A 16 -1.86 19.38 -15.01
CA ILE A 16 -2.87 19.08 -16.04
C ILE A 16 -4.22 19.68 -15.67
N VAL A 17 -4.70 19.48 -14.44
CA VAL A 17 -6.00 19.99 -13.99
C VAL A 17 -6.04 21.53 -13.94
N SER A 18 -4.88 22.20 -13.80
CA SER A 18 -4.82 23.67 -13.84
C SER A 18 -5.01 24.26 -15.24
N VAL A 19 -4.78 23.49 -16.31
CA VAL A 19 -4.80 23.99 -17.71
C VAL A 19 -5.73 23.20 -18.63
N ALA A 20 -6.21 22.03 -18.20
CA ALA A 20 -7.03 21.12 -19.00
C ALA A 20 -8.06 20.36 -18.14
N PRO A 21 -9.13 19.80 -18.73
CA PRO A 21 -10.07 18.92 -18.04
C PRO A 21 -9.38 17.71 -17.40
N TRP A 22 -9.93 17.23 -16.29
CA TRP A 22 -9.35 16.14 -15.47
C TRP A 22 -9.14 14.83 -16.24
N GLU A 23 -9.88 14.60 -17.31
CA GLU A 23 -9.78 13.42 -18.18
C GLU A 23 -8.39 13.28 -18.81
N TYR A 24 -7.68 14.38 -19.02
CA TYR A 24 -6.32 14.39 -19.58
C TYR A 24 -5.30 13.71 -18.67
N ILE A 25 -5.57 13.59 -17.37
CA ILE A 25 -4.73 12.82 -16.45
C ILE A 25 -4.64 11.35 -16.90
N PHE A 26 -5.74 10.80 -17.44
CA PHE A 26 -5.74 9.41 -17.95
C PHE A 26 -5.09 9.30 -19.33
N LEU A 27 -5.30 10.31 -20.18
CA LEU A 27 -4.76 10.31 -21.55
C LEU A 27 -3.23 10.33 -21.59
N ILE A 28 -2.56 10.97 -20.63
CA ILE A 28 -1.09 10.98 -20.56
C ILE A 28 -0.50 9.58 -20.35
N ASN A 29 -1.25 8.63 -19.79
CA ASN A 29 -0.79 7.26 -19.62
C ASN A 29 -0.73 6.47 -20.95
N ILE A 30 -1.46 6.90 -21.97
CA ILE A 30 -1.47 6.22 -23.28
C ILE A 30 -0.08 6.28 -23.96
N PRO A 31 0.51 7.47 -24.19
CA PRO A 31 1.85 7.55 -24.80
C PRO A 31 2.93 6.89 -23.92
N ILE A 32 2.84 7.04 -22.60
CA ILE A 32 3.77 6.38 -21.68
C ILE A 32 3.65 4.85 -21.79
N GLY A 33 2.42 4.32 -21.82
CA GLY A 33 2.17 2.89 -21.98
C GLY A 33 2.70 2.34 -23.30
N ILE A 34 2.53 3.08 -24.41
CA ILE A 34 3.07 2.70 -25.71
C ILE A 34 4.61 2.65 -25.69
N LEU A 35 5.26 3.65 -25.11
CA LEU A 35 6.73 3.70 -24.98
C LEU A 35 7.26 2.53 -24.14
N VAL A 36 6.61 2.25 -23.00
CA VAL A 36 6.97 1.11 -22.14
C VAL A 36 6.77 -0.20 -22.88
N TYR A 37 5.64 -0.39 -23.59
CA TYR A 37 5.35 -1.59 -24.36
C TYR A 37 6.44 -1.84 -25.43
N ILE A 38 6.79 -0.81 -26.20
CA ILE A 38 7.87 -0.90 -27.22
C ILE A 38 9.20 -1.28 -26.57
N GLY A 39 9.53 -0.66 -25.42
CA GLY A 39 10.74 -0.97 -24.66
C GLY A 39 10.79 -2.42 -24.19
N VAL A 40 9.69 -2.90 -23.60
CA VAL A 40 9.55 -4.29 -23.12
C VAL A 40 9.72 -5.29 -24.26
N VAL A 41 9.03 -5.09 -25.39
CA VAL A 41 9.11 -5.99 -26.56
C VAL A 41 10.50 -6.03 -27.16
N LYS A 42 11.23 -4.91 -27.15
CA LYS A 42 12.59 -4.84 -27.71
C LYS A 42 13.66 -5.44 -26.80
N VAL A 43 13.51 -5.31 -25.47
CA VAL A 43 14.54 -5.66 -24.49
C VAL A 43 14.34 -7.07 -23.91
N LEU A 44 13.08 -7.49 -23.72
CA LEU A 44 12.77 -8.78 -23.11
C LEU A 44 12.64 -9.87 -24.17
N ASN A 45 13.60 -10.79 -24.18
CA ASN A 45 13.47 -12.06 -24.89
C ASN A 45 12.52 -12.98 -24.14
N PHE A 46 11.26 -13.04 -24.54
CA PHE A 46 10.29 -13.95 -23.98
C PHE A 46 10.63 -15.41 -24.35
N LYS A 47 11.34 -16.13 -23.48
CA LYS A 47 11.44 -17.58 -23.59
C LYS A 47 10.06 -18.13 -23.23
N LYS A 48 9.39 -18.78 -24.22
CA LYS A 48 8.16 -19.49 -23.94
C LYS A 48 8.41 -20.57 -22.89
N VAL A 49 7.86 -20.40 -21.71
CA VAL A 49 7.82 -21.45 -20.70
C VAL A 49 6.90 -22.55 -21.25
N LYS A 50 7.48 -23.72 -21.56
CA LYS A 50 6.73 -24.85 -22.15
C LYS A 50 5.87 -25.62 -21.16
N GLU A 51 6.12 -25.45 -19.86
CA GLU A 51 5.33 -26.14 -18.82
C GLU A 51 4.04 -25.40 -18.52
N LYS A 52 2.92 -26.01 -18.90
CA LYS A 52 1.59 -25.54 -18.52
C LYS A 52 1.33 -25.96 -17.07
N VAL A 53 1.61 -25.07 -16.14
CA VAL A 53 1.17 -25.24 -14.75
C VAL A 53 -0.36 -25.04 -14.72
N PRO A 54 -1.13 -26.00 -14.18
CA PRO A 54 -2.58 -25.84 -14.07
C PRO A 54 -2.89 -24.63 -13.19
N PHE A 55 -3.72 -23.73 -13.73
CA PHE A 55 -4.12 -22.51 -13.01
C PHE A 55 -5.33 -22.82 -12.12
N ASP A 56 -5.24 -22.46 -10.84
CA ASP A 56 -6.34 -22.65 -9.88
C ASP A 56 -7.42 -21.58 -10.03
N ILE A 57 -8.35 -21.82 -10.99
CA ILE A 57 -9.49 -20.93 -11.23
C ILE A 57 -10.42 -20.89 -10.01
N LYS A 58 -10.64 -22.02 -9.32
CA LYS A 58 -11.57 -22.10 -8.18
C LYS A 58 -11.06 -21.29 -6.98
N GLY A 59 -9.78 -21.48 -6.61
CA GLY A 59 -9.15 -20.69 -5.57
C GLY A 59 -9.14 -19.21 -5.91
N THR A 60 -8.82 -18.85 -7.17
CA THR A 60 -8.84 -17.46 -7.64
C THR A 60 -10.20 -16.80 -7.46
N ILE A 61 -11.30 -17.45 -7.89
CA ILE A 61 -12.67 -16.93 -7.77
C ILE A 61 -13.06 -16.79 -6.29
N LEU A 62 -12.80 -17.80 -5.46
CA LEU A 62 -13.11 -17.76 -4.04
C LEU A 62 -12.38 -16.62 -3.33
N PHE A 63 -11.09 -16.46 -3.62
CA PHE A 63 -10.28 -15.38 -3.06
C PHE A 63 -10.79 -14.01 -3.50
N MET A 64 -11.03 -13.81 -4.81
CA MET A 64 -11.57 -12.55 -5.34
C MET A 64 -12.90 -12.19 -4.68
N LEU A 65 -13.86 -13.13 -4.60
CA LEU A 65 -15.15 -12.89 -3.98
C LEU A 65 -15.01 -12.55 -2.50
N SER A 66 -14.13 -13.26 -1.75
CA SER A 66 -13.91 -12.97 -0.34
C SER A 66 -13.37 -11.55 -0.14
N ILE A 67 -12.39 -11.14 -0.93
CA ILE A 67 -11.78 -9.81 -0.84
C ILE A 67 -12.77 -8.71 -1.26
N ILE A 68 -13.53 -8.90 -2.34
CA ILE A 68 -14.56 -7.96 -2.79
C ILE A 68 -15.60 -7.76 -1.67
N LEU A 69 -16.14 -8.84 -1.10
CA LEU A 69 -17.11 -8.75 -0.02
C LEU A 69 -16.53 -8.09 1.23
N LEU A 70 -15.27 -8.38 1.57
CA LEU A 70 -14.60 -7.76 2.71
C LEU A 70 -14.53 -6.23 2.55
N PHE A 71 -14.00 -5.76 1.44
CA PHE A 71 -13.88 -4.32 1.20
C PHE A 71 -15.22 -3.63 0.98
N THR A 72 -16.17 -4.30 0.32
CA THR A 72 -17.53 -3.79 0.17
C THR A 72 -18.19 -3.59 1.55
N SER A 73 -18.08 -4.56 2.45
CA SER A 73 -18.64 -4.44 3.80
C SER A 73 -17.99 -3.33 4.61
N ILE A 74 -16.67 -3.15 4.52
CA ILE A 74 -15.95 -2.08 5.22
C ILE A 74 -16.35 -0.70 4.67
N ASN A 75 -16.38 -0.53 3.33
CA ASN A 75 -16.68 0.76 2.71
C ASN A 75 -18.16 1.15 2.83
N PHE A 76 -19.09 0.24 2.54
CA PHE A 76 -20.53 0.54 2.65
C PHE A 76 -21.05 0.54 4.09
N GLY A 77 -20.30 -0.06 5.02
CA GLY A 77 -20.62 0.04 6.45
C GLY A 77 -20.64 1.48 6.96
N GLN A 78 -19.91 2.40 6.32
CA GLN A 78 -19.95 3.83 6.64
C GLN A 78 -21.30 4.48 6.31
N SER A 79 -21.84 4.20 5.12
CA SER A 79 -23.08 4.84 4.64
C SER A 79 -24.36 4.17 5.12
N LEU A 80 -24.34 2.82 5.23
CA LEU A 80 -25.49 2.01 5.63
C LEU A 80 -25.52 1.66 7.12
N GLY A 81 -24.44 1.93 7.85
CA GLY A 81 -24.23 1.53 9.25
C GLY A 81 -23.63 0.13 9.38
N TYR A 82 -22.64 0.00 10.26
CA TYR A 82 -21.97 -1.29 10.53
C TYR A 82 -22.88 -2.31 11.24
N THR A 83 -24.01 -1.87 11.77
CA THR A 83 -25.05 -2.72 12.39
C THR A 83 -26.07 -3.24 11.38
N ASN A 84 -26.02 -2.80 10.13
CA ASN A 84 -26.92 -3.26 9.08
C ASN A 84 -26.72 -4.77 8.83
N PRO A 85 -27.81 -5.60 8.86
CA PRO A 85 -27.69 -7.04 8.65
C PRO A 85 -27.02 -7.44 7.32
N ILE A 86 -27.19 -6.65 6.27
CA ILE A 86 -26.56 -6.89 4.96
C ILE A 86 -25.05 -6.73 5.06
N ILE A 87 -24.58 -5.70 5.75
CA ILE A 87 -23.15 -5.43 5.96
C ILE A 87 -22.51 -6.53 6.81
N ILE A 88 -23.17 -6.90 7.91
CA ILE A 88 -22.72 -7.99 8.78
C ILE A 88 -22.69 -9.31 8.00
N GLY A 89 -23.75 -9.60 7.23
CA GLY A 89 -23.84 -10.81 6.40
C GLY A 89 -22.73 -10.87 5.35
N ALA A 90 -22.46 -9.76 4.66
CA ALA A 90 -21.38 -9.67 3.68
C ALA A 90 -20.00 -9.87 4.33
N PHE A 91 -19.77 -9.28 5.52
CA PHE A 91 -18.54 -9.45 6.26
C PHE A 91 -18.33 -10.91 6.71
N ILE A 92 -19.35 -11.53 7.31
CA ILE A 92 -19.30 -12.94 7.73
C ILE A 92 -19.06 -13.84 6.51
N LEU A 93 -19.80 -13.61 5.42
CA LEU A 93 -19.64 -14.40 4.19
C LEU A 93 -18.23 -14.27 3.63
N SER A 94 -17.63 -13.08 3.67
CA SER A 94 -16.24 -12.88 3.23
C SER A 94 -15.26 -13.74 4.02
N LEU A 95 -15.42 -13.79 5.36
CA LEU A 95 -14.58 -14.60 6.25
C LEU A 95 -14.78 -16.12 5.99
N VAL A 96 -16.02 -16.54 5.78
CA VAL A 96 -16.31 -17.94 5.43
C VAL A 96 -15.67 -18.34 4.11
N LEU A 97 -15.80 -17.51 3.07
CA LEU A 97 -15.16 -17.75 1.77
C LEU A 97 -13.63 -17.79 1.88
N LEU A 98 -13.04 -16.89 2.66
CA LEU A 98 -11.60 -16.87 2.91
C LEU A 98 -11.15 -18.14 3.63
N PHE A 99 -11.92 -18.61 4.61
CA PHE A 99 -11.63 -19.86 5.32
C PHE A 99 -11.73 -21.08 4.38
N ILE A 100 -12.76 -21.13 3.54
CA ILE A 100 -12.91 -22.20 2.52
C ILE A 100 -11.74 -22.14 1.53
N PHE A 101 -11.36 -20.97 1.06
CA PHE A 101 -10.20 -20.77 0.20
C PHE A 101 -8.93 -21.37 0.83
N ILE A 102 -8.63 -20.99 2.09
CA ILE A 102 -7.45 -21.52 2.81
C ILE A 102 -7.48 -23.05 2.90
N LYS A 103 -8.66 -23.64 3.16
CA LYS A 103 -8.80 -25.11 3.25
C LYS A 103 -8.60 -25.81 1.91
N ILE A 104 -9.05 -25.20 0.83
CA ILE A 104 -8.88 -25.74 -0.52
C ILE A 104 -7.43 -25.64 -0.96
N GLU A 105 -6.79 -24.47 -0.78
CA GLU A 105 -5.38 -24.22 -1.12
C GLU A 105 -4.41 -25.18 -0.43
N GLN A 106 -4.71 -25.61 0.79
CA GLN A 106 -3.88 -26.58 1.53
C GLN A 106 -3.91 -28.00 0.91
N LYS A 107 -4.85 -28.30 0.01
CA LYS A 107 -5.06 -29.63 -0.56
C LYS A 107 -4.68 -29.74 -2.03
N ILE A 108 -4.54 -28.61 -2.73
CA ILE A 108 -4.25 -28.57 -4.17
C ILE A 108 -2.75 -28.73 -4.41
N LEU A 109 -2.38 -29.52 -5.46
CA LEU A 109 -0.98 -29.74 -5.84
C LEU A 109 -0.30 -28.49 -6.43
N SER A 110 -1.06 -27.61 -7.06
CA SER A 110 -0.56 -26.35 -7.63
C SER A 110 -1.41 -25.18 -7.11
N PRO A 111 -1.26 -24.80 -5.83
CA PRO A 111 -2.07 -23.74 -5.23
C PRO A 111 -1.73 -22.37 -5.84
N MET A 112 -2.74 -21.50 -5.96
CA MET A 112 -2.54 -20.10 -6.31
C MET A 112 -1.65 -19.41 -5.27
N LEU A 113 -1.88 -19.74 -3.99
CA LEU A 113 -1.17 -19.17 -2.85
C LEU A 113 -0.63 -20.30 -1.97
N ASP A 114 0.68 -20.53 -2.04
CA ASP A 114 1.34 -21.56 -1.21
C ASP A 114 1.38 -21.11 0.26
N ILE A 115 0.36 -21.52 1.01
CA ILE A 115 0.21 -21.17 2.44
C ILE A 115 1.37 -21.72 3.29
N SER A 116 2.11 -22.72 2.80
CA SER A 116 3.26 -23.28 3.54
C SER A 116 4.36 -22.25 3.78
N ILE A 117 4.46 -21.23 2.96
CA ILE A 117 5.42 -20.11 3.11
C ILE A 117 5.24 -19.40 4.46
N PHE A 118 4.00 -19.29 4.95
CA PHE A 118 3.71 -18.67 6.25
C PHE A 118 4.16 -19.48 7.47
N ARG A 119 4.63 -20.72 7.28
CA ARG A 119 5.30 -21.50 8.36
C ARG A 119 6.66 -20.89 8.73
N ASN A 120 7.30 -20.17 7.81
CA ASN A 120 8.50 -19.41 8.12
C ASN A 120 8.11 -18.18 8.97
N LYS A 121 8.55 -18.17 10.22
CA LYS A 121 8.24 -17.10 11.18
C LYS A 121 8.73 -15.74 10.72
N LEU A 122 9.92 -15.69 10.11
CA LEU A 122 10.50 -14.43 9.63
C LEU A 122 9.71 -13.87 8.45
N PHE A 123 9.29 -14.73 7.50
CA PHE A 123 8.39 -14.36 6.42
C PHE A 123 7.08 -13.78 6.95
N SER A 124 6.40 -14.51 7.84
CA SER A 124 5.11 -14.11 8.40
C SER A 124 5.20 -12.79 9.17
N LEU A 125 6.26 -12.62 9.97
CA LEU A 125 6.49 -11.38 10.70
C LEU A 125 6.76 -10.21 9.75
N SER A 126 7.60 -10.41 8.72
CA SER A 126 7.90 -9.38 7.72
C SER A 126 6.65 -8.96 6.94
N ILE A 127 5.80 -9.91 6.57
CA ILE A 127 4.50 -9.65 5.92
C ILE A 127 3.55 -8.89 6.85
N PHE A 128 3.46 -9.28 8.12
CA PHE A 128 2.62 -8.59 9.11
C PHE A 128 3.10 -7.15 9.38
N CYS A 129 4.40 -6.95 9.57
CA CYS A 129 4.99 -5.62 9.71
C CYS A 129 4.75 -4.77 8.44
N GLY A 130 4.86 -5.38 7.26
CA GLY A 130 4.51 -4.75 5.99
C GLY A 130 3.04 -4.31 5.96
N PHE A 131 2.12 -5.21 6.31
CA PHE A 131 0.69 -4.89 6.37
C PHE A 131 0.40 -3.69 7.27
N THR A 132 0.88 -3.71 8.51
CA THR A 132 0.63 -2.63 9.48
C THR A 132 1.24 -1.31 9.05
N SER A 133 2.44 -1.33 8.44
CA SER A 133 3.05 -0.11 7.89
C SER A 133 2.24 0.48 6.74
N PHE A 134 1.70 -0.37 5.84
CA PHE A 134 0.85 0.09 4.74
C PHE A 134 -0.53 0.55 5.20
N VAL A 135 -1.07 0.01 6.29
CA VAL A 135 -2.28 0.56 6.94
C VAL A 135 -2.03 2.00 7.40
N ALA A 136 -0.92 2.25 8.08
CA ALA A 136 -0.55 3.59 8.52
C ALA A 136 -0.36 4.55 7.34
N ILE A 137 0.37 4.13 6.30
CA ILE A 137 0.59 4.92 5.08
C ILE A 137 -0.73 5.23 4.37
N GLY A 138 -1.64 4.24 4.25
CA GLY A 138 -2.95 4.43 3.65
C GLY A 138 -3.81 5.46 4.40
N ALA A 139 -3.82 5.40 5.74
CA ALA A 139 -4.49 6.38 6.57
C ALA A 139 -3.95 7.80 6.36
N ILE A 140 -2.63 7.94 6.33
CA ILE A 140 -1.97 9.24 6.17
C ILE A 140 -2.22 9.84 4.80
N ASN A 141 -2.25 9.02 3.75
CA ASN A 141 -2.53 9.48 2.38
C ASN A 141 -3.91 10.13 2.22
N ILE A 142 -4.87 9.78 3.09
CA ILE A 142 -6.19 10.43 3.13
C ILE A 142 -6.19 11.61 4.10
N ILE A 143 -5.64 11.45 5.30
CA ILE A 143 -5.75 12.47 6.36
C ILE A 143 -4.93 13.72 6.03
N LEU A 144 -3.73 13.58 5.47
CA LEU A 144 -2.86 14.74 5.21
C LEU A 144 -3.44 15.74 4.20
N PRO A 145 -4.01 15.35 3.04
CA PRO A 145 -4.66 16.30 2.14
C PRO A 145 -5.80 17.08 2.80
N PHE A 146 -6.65 16.39 3.62
CA PHE A 146 -7.69 17.05 4.40
C PHE A 146 -7.10 18.03 5.42
N TYR A 147 -6.07 17.61 6.14
CA TYR A 147 -5.40 18.49 7.12
C TYR A 147 -4.82 19.75 6.44
N TYR A 148 -4.17 19.62 5.29
CA TYR A 148 -3.61 20.74 4.56
C TYR A 148 -4.67 21.71 4.05
N GLN A 149 -5.77 21.20 3.48
CA GLN A 149 -6.77 22.05 2.82
C GLN A 149 -7.85 22.53 3.80
N ASP A 150 -8.35 21.66 4.69
CA ASP A 150 -9.49 21.99 5.54
C ASP A 150 -9.07 22.59 6.90
N VAL A 151 -7.93 22.16 7.46
CA VAL A 151 -7.44 22.65 8.75
C VAL A 151 -6.49 23.83 8.55
N LEU A 152 -5.42 23.63 7.77
CA LEU A 152 -4.44 24.70 7.52
C LEU A 152 -4.86 25.69 6.44
N LYS A 153 -6.01 25.48 5.77
CA LYS A 153 -6.57 26.36 4.72
C LYS A 153 -5.59 26.66 3.58
N LEU A 154 -4.71 25.70 3.25
CA LEU A 154 -3.78 25.85 2.13
C LEU A 154 -4.51 25.77 0.79
N SER A 155 -4.01 26.49 -0.20
CA SER A 155 -4.46 26.29 -1.58
C SER A 155 -4.13 24.90 -2.07
N PRO A 156 -4.90 24.34 -3.03
CA PRO A 156 -4.61 22.99 -3.59
C PRO A 156 -3.18 22.85 -4.12
N SER A 157 -2.63 23.92 -4.70
CA SER A 157 -1.25 23.96 -5.17
C SER A 157 -0.25 23.82 -4.02
N SER A 158 -0.42 24.59 -2.94
CA SER A 158 0.47 24.52 -1.76
C SER A 158 0.36 23.17 -1.05
N ALA A 159 -0.85 22.61 -0.94
CA ALA A 159 -1.07 21.27 -0.41
C ALA A 159 -0.36 20.20 -1.26
N GLY A 160 -0.44 20.30 -2.59
CA GLY A 160 0.27 19.45 -3.54
C GLY A 160 1.80 19.51 -3.34
N PHE A 161 2.36 20.70 -3.15
CA PHE A 161 3.78 20.85 -2.82
C PHE A 161 4.15 20.15 -1.52
N MET A 162 3.37 20.29 -0.47
CA MET A 162 3.61 19.61 0.81
C MET A 162 3.56 18.09 0.66
N MET A 163 2.71 17.57 -0.21
CA MET A 163 2.64 16.13 -0.49
C MET A 163 3.86 15.59 -1.23
N THR A 164 4.69 16.41 -1.88
CA THR A 164 5.92 15.96 -2.53
C THR A 164 7.05 15.64 -1.56
N VAL A 165 6.98 16.12 -0.32
CA VAL A 165 8.01 15.86 0.72
C VAL A 165 8.21 14.36 0.93
N SER A 166 7.13 13.60 1.04
CA SER A 166 7.18 12.17 1.31
C SER A 166 7.87 11.36 0.19
N PRO A 167 7.46 11.46 -1.09
CA PRO A 167 8.12 10.74 -2.19
C PRO A 167 9.58 11.13 -2.39
N ILE A 168 9.95 12.40 -2.18
CA ILE A 168 11.34 12.84 -2.31
C ILE A 168 12.23 12.13 -1.29
N ILE A 169 11.82 12.13 -0.02
CA ILE A 169 12.58 11.47 1.04
C ILE A 169 12.64 9.96 0.79
N LEU A 170 11.53 9.34 0.39
CA LEU A 170 11.48 7.92 0.06
C LEU A 170 12.46 7.56 -1.07
N ALA A 171 12.53 8.40 -2.12
CA ALA A 171 13.41 8.19 -3.27
C ALA A 171 14.89 8.21 -2.88
N ILE A 172 15.27 9.00 -1.87
CA ILE A 172 16.64 9.12 -1.37
C ILE A 172 16.94 8.00 -0.37
N VAL A 173 16.04 7.78 0.59
CA VAL A 173 16.29 6.89 1.72
C VAL A 173 16.21 5.41 1.35
N ALA A 174 15.28 5.01 0.46
CA ALA A 174 15.09 3.61 0.13
C ALA A 174 16.32 2.93 -0.50
N PRO A 175 17.06 3.53 -1.45
CA PRO A 175 18.31 2.96 -1.96
C PRO A 175 19.41 2.89 -0.89
N ILE A 176 19.53 3.93 -0.06
CA ILE A 176 20.54 4.00 1.00
C ILE A 176 20.29 2.90 2.04
N SER A 177 19.05 2.74 2.48
CA SER A 177 18.66 1.72 3.45
C SER A 177 18.81 0.31 2.88
N GLY A 178 18.53 0.11 1.59
CA GLY A 178 18.79 -1.15 0.90
C GLY A 178 20.28 -1.52 0.95
N HIS A 179 21.16 -0.60 0.55
CA HIS A 179 22.61 -0.82 0.62
C HIS A 179 23.11 -1.05 2.06
N LEU A 180 22.56 -0.31 3.03
CA LEU A 180 22.94 -0.46 4.44
C LEU A 180 22.47 -1.82 4.98
N SER A 181 21.31 -2.30 4.55
CA SER A 181 20.76 -3.60 4.96
C SER A 181 21.61 -4.77 4.46
N ASP A 182 22.27 -4.64 3.31
CA ASP A 182 23.20 -5.65 2.80
C ASP A 182 24.45 -5.79 3.68
N LYS A 183 24.84 -4.72 4.39
CA LYS A 183 26.02 -4.71 5.28
C LYS A 183 25.70 -5.08 6.72
N ILE A 184 24.60 -4.57 7.28
CA ILE A 184 24.27 -4.65 8.72
C ILE A 184 23.24 -5.76 8.99
N GLY A 185 22.50 -6.17 7.96
CA GLY A 185 21.40 -7.12 8.03
C GLY A 185 20.03 -6.46 7.91
N SER A 186 19.20 -7.06 7.09
CA SER A 186 17.89 -6.52 6.74
C SER A 186 16.91 -6.47 7.92
N GLU A 187 17.03 -7.41 8.88
CA GLU A 187 16.18 -7.44 10.08
C GLU A 187 16.37 -6.19 10.95
N LYS A 188 17.63 -5.83 11.23
CA LYS A 188 17.95 -4.68 12.09
C LYS A 188 17.51 -3.37 11.46
N ILE A 189 17.79 -3.18 10.16
CA ILE A 189 17.43 -1.95 9.45
C ILE A 189 15.92 -1.83 9.33
N SER A 190 15.21 -2.93 9.03
CA SER A 190 13.73 -2.94 9.00
C SER A 190 13.14 -2.57 10.37
N ALA A 191 13.68 -3.12 11.47
CA ALA A 191 13.21 -2.81 12.81
C ALA A 191 13.40 -1.32 13.16
N ILE A 192 14.58 -0.77 12.84
CA ILE A 192 14.86 0.66 13.03
C ILE A 192 13.92 1.52 12.19
N GLY A 193 13.74 1.18 10.90
CA GLY A 193 12.86 1.90 10.00
C GLY A 193 11.40 1.90 10.49
N LEU A 194 10.90 0.73 10.94
CA LEU A 194 9.55 0.62 11.48
C LEU A 194 9.38 1.43 12.78
N SER A 195 10.39 1.46 13.64
CA SER A 195 10.37 2.26 14.85
C SER A 195 10.30 3.76 14.55
N ILE A 196 11.11 4.24 13.60
CA ILE A 196 11.09 5.65 13.16
C ILE A 196 9.74 5.99 12.53
N LEU A 197 9.20 5.10 11.70
CA LEU A 197 7.87 5.28 11.10
C LEU A 197 6.81 5.45 12.19
N ASN A 198 6.79 4.57 13.20
CA ASN A 198 5.84 4.66 14.32
C ASN A 198 5.98 5.96 15.12
N ILE A 199 7.21 6.41 15.37
CA ILE A 199 7.47 7.71 16.01
C ILE A 199 6.90 8.83 15.13
N GLY A 200 7.15 8.80 13.82
CA GLY A 200 6.59 9.77 12.88
C GLY A 200 5.06 9.81 12.91
N VAL A 201 4.40 8.65 12.88
CA VAL A 201 2.93 8.55 13.00
C VAL A 201 2.44 9.13 14.32
N PHE A 202 3.10 8.79 15.44
CA PHE A 202 2.75 9.33 16.76
C PHE A 202 2.87 10.85 16.81
N CYS A 203 3.92 11.41 16.23
CA CYS A 203 4.11 12.87 16.19
C CYS A 203 3.01 13.60 15.39
N LEU A 204 2.36 12.95 14.41
CA LEU A 204 1.23 13.57 13.70
C LEU A 204 0.02 13.80 14.62
N THR A 205 -0.10 13.08 15.73
CA THR A 205 -1.22 13.23 16.67
C THR A 205 -1.23 14.57 17.42
N ILE A 206 -0.09 15.27 17.47
CA ILE A 206 0.06 16.58 18.15
C ILE A 206 -0.21 17.77 17.21
N PHE A 207 -0.53 17.52 15.94
CA PHE A 207 -0.81 18.59 14.98
C PHE A 207 -2.13 19.30 15.31
N THR A 208 -2.09 20.63 15.19
CA THR A 208 -3.22 21.53 15.40
C THR A 208 -3.35 22.50 14.22
N GLU A 209 -4.39 23.34 14.22
CA GLU A 209 -4.57 24.41 13.22
C GLU A 209 -3.45 25.48 13.26
N TYR A 210 -2.71 25.58 14.37
CA TYR A 210 -1.61 26.53 14.56
C TYR A 210 -0.23 25.91 14.24
N THR A 211 -0.16 24.67 13.84
CA THR A 211 1.12 24.00 13.57
C THR A 211 1.80 24.61 12.35
N ALA A 212 3.03 25.12 12.53
CA ALA A 212 3.77 25.69 11.43
C ALA A 212 4.06 24.66 10.31
N LEU A 213 3.94 25.07 9.05
CA LEU A 213 4.15 24.18 7.89
C LEU A 213 5.50 23.48 7.89
N ILE A 214 6.55 24.17 8.37
CA ILE A 214 7.89 23.57 8.48
C ILE A 214 7.92 22.40 9.45
N VAL A 215 7.18 22.49 10.56
CA VAL A 215 7.06 21.42 11.54
C VAL A 215 6.33 20.23 10.95
N VAL A 216 5.25 20.49 10.22
CA VAL A 216 4.51 19.46 9.49
C VAL A 216 5.43 18.75 8.47
N ALA A 217 6.20 19.50 7.69
CA ALA A 217 7.14 18.96 6.72
C ALA A 217 8.21 18.08 7.38
N ILE A 218 8.76 18.50 8.54
CA ILE A 218 9.76 17.73 9.28
C ILE A 218 9.18 16.38 9.75
N PHE A 219 8.00 16.36 10.35
CA PHE A 219 7.41 15.11 10.85
C PHE A 219 6.90 14.19 9.75
N VAL A 220 6.33 14.73 8.66
CA VAL A 220 6.02 13.96 7.46
C VAL A 220 7.31 13.42 6.83
N GLY A 221 8.38 14.21 6.87
CA GLY A 221 9.71 13.78 6.46
C GLY A 221 10.25 12.63 7.31
N LEU A 222 10.13 12.72 8.63
CA LEU A 222 10.54 11.68 9.57
C LEU A 222 9.80 10.36 9.33
N LEU A 223 8.48 10.44 9.14
CA LEU A 223 7.64 9.30 8.80
C LEU A 223 8.10 8.65 7.49
N SER A 224 8.35 9.46 6.47
CA SER A 224 8.79 9.00 5.15
C SER A 224 10.19 8.42 5.18
N PHE A 225 11.08 8.98 6.01
CA PHE A 225 12.40 8.43 6.29
C PHE A 225 12.29 7.03 6.93
N GLY A 226 11.44 6.88 7.95
CA GLY A 226 11.15 5.57 8.56
C GLY A 226 10.58 4.58 7.56
N SER A 227 9.62 5.01 6.74
CA SER A 227 9.01 4.18 5.69
C SER A 227 10.05 3.70 4.66
N GLY A 228 10.92 4.59 4.16
CA GLY A 228 11.98 4.23 3.21
C GLY A 228 13.03 3.30 3.82
N THR A 229 13.38 3.53 5.10
CA THR A 229 14.29 2.68 5.86
C THR A 229 13.69 1.29 6.13
N PHE A 230 12.37 1.18 6.25
CA PHE A 230 11.67 -0.09 6.48
C PHE A 230 11.42 -0.88 5.18
N GLN A 231 10.80 -0.24 4.17
CA GLN A 231 10.23 -0.96 3.01
C GLN A 231 11.27 -1.72 2.19
N SER A 232 12.43 -1.11 1.90
CA SER A 232 13.46 -1.73 1.06
C SER A 232 14.07 -2.97 1.71
N PRO A 233 14.58 -2.92 2.97
CA PRO A 233 15.09 -4.09 3.67
C PRO A 233 14.02 -5.16 3.95
N ASN A 234 12.80 -4.75 4.31
CA ASN A 234 11.72 -5.70 4.56
C ASN A 234 11.34 -6.49 3.31
N ASN A 235 11.33 -5.84 2.14
CA ASN A 235 11.13 -6.53 0.87
C ASN A 235 12.26 -7.54 0.58
N SER A 236 13.51 -7.18 0.87
CA SER A 236 14.66 -8.08 0.76
C SER A 236 14.52 -9.29 1.71
N LEU A 237 14.08 -9.05 2.96
CA LEU A 237 13.79 -10.12 3.93
C LEU A 237 12.75 -11.09 3.39
N ILE A 238 11.59 -10.60 2.94
CA ILE A 238 10.52 -11.43 2.39
C ILE A 238 11.06 -12.31 1.26
N MET A 239 11.86 -11.74 0.35
CA MET A 239 12.41 -12.50 -0.78
C MET A 239 13.50 -13.49 -0.36
N SER A 240 14.30 -13.19 0.67
CA SER A 240 15.39 -14.08 1.14
C SER A 240 14.91 -15.26 1.97
N THR A 241 13.68 -15.23 2.47
CA THR A 241 13.11 -16.29 3.32
C THR A 241 12.46 -17.43 2.54
N VAL A 242 12.39 -17.31 1.22
CA VAL A 242 11.77 -18.30 0.33
C VAL A 242 12.74 -18.84 -0.71
N ASP A 243 12.49 -20.06 -1.19
CA ASP A 243 13.26 -20.66 -2.27
C ASP A 243 13.12 -19.85 -3.57
N LYS A 244 14.14 -19.91 -4.41
CA LYS A 244 14.17 -19.19 -5.71
C LYS A 244 12.97 -19.51 -6.61
N THR A 245 12.42 -20.70 -6.52
CA THR A 245 11.23 -21.16 -7.26
C THR A 245 9.94 -20.48 -6.78
N LYS A 246 9.91 -19.98 -5.54
CA LYS A 246 8.75 -19.35 -4.89
C LYS A 246 8.83 -17.83 -4.83
N LEU A 247 9.88 -17.21 -5.40
CA LEU A 247 10.05 -15.74 -5.39
C LEU A 247 8.87 -15.00 -6.02
N GLY A 248 8.30 -15.54 -7.10
CA GLY A 248 7.12 -14.97 -7.74
C GLY A 248 5.90 -14.94 -6.79
N ILE A 249 5.67 -16.04 -6.06
CA ILE A 249 4.59 -16.14 -5.07
C ILE A 249 4.82 -15.16 -3.92
N ALA A 250 6.04 -15.12 -3.36
CA ALA A 250 6.38 -14.20 -2.28
C ALA A 250 6.19 -12.72 -2.70
N GLY A 251 6.59 -12.37 -3.94
CA GLY A 251 6.36 -11.05 -4.51
C GLY A 251 4.90 -10.71 -4.68
N SER A 252 4.08 -11.65 -5.13
CA SER A 252 2.63 -11.50 -5.25
C SER A 252 1.96 -11.30 -3.89
N ILE A 253 2.33 -12.09 -2.87
CA ILE A 253 1.84 -11.93 -1.50
C ILE A 253 2.21 -10.56 -0.96
N ASN A 254 3.46 -10.12 -1.12
CA ASN A 254 3.91 -8.81 -0.66
C ASN A 254 3.14 -7.66 -1.35
N GLY A 255 2.92 -7.77 -2.68
CA GLY A 255 2.12 -6.81 -3.43
C GLY A 255 0.65 -6.77 -2.98
N LEU A 256 0.06 -7.96 -2.73
CA LEU A 256 -1.29 -8.09 -2.21
C LEU A 256 -1.42 -7.44 -0.83
N VAL A 257 -0.52 -7.78 0.10
CA VAL A 257 -0.51 -7.25 1.47
C VAL A 257 -0.35 -5.73 1.49
N ARG A 258 0.48 -5.18 0.62
CA ARG A 258 0.60 -3.73 0.43
C ARG A 258 -0.74 -3.10 0.04
N ASN A 259 -1.41 -3.65 -0.97
CA ASN A 259 -2.70 -3.12 -1.43
C ASN A 259 -3.79 -3.28 -0.36
N LEU A 260 -3.89 -4.45 0.29
CA LEU A 260 -4.83 -4.69 1.38
C LEU A 260 -4.58 -3.74 2.56
N GLY A 261 -3.31 -3.58 2.96
CA GLY A 261 -2.94 -2.66 4.04
C GLY A 261 -3.33 -1.21 3.72
N THR A 262 -2.94 -0.72 2.55
CA THR A 262 -3.28 0.65 2.12
C THR A 262 -4.79 0.87 2.06
N THR A 263 -5.55 -0.05 1.45
CA THR A 263 -7.02 0.07 1.35
C THR A 263 -7.69 -0.01 2.72
N THR A 264 -7.21 -0.89 3.60
CA THR A 264 -7.69 -0.97 4.99
C THR A 264 -7.43 0.33 5.74
N GLY A 265 -6.23 0.91 5.59
CA GLY A 265 -5.88 2.18 6.20
C GLY A 265 -6.77 3.33 5.71
N ILE A 266 -7.01 3.41 4.41
CA ILE A 266 -7.94 4.37 3.81
C ILE A 266 -9.35 4.18 4.39
N ALA A 267 -9.88 2.97 4.38
CA ALA A 267 -11.23 2.69 4.85
C ALA A 267 -11.41 3.01 6.34
N LEU A 268 -10.47 2.61 7.20
CA LEU A 268 -10.51 2.90 8.63
C LEU A 268 -10.42 4.41 8.91
N SER A 269 -9.48 5.11 8.27
CA SER A 269 -9.30 6.54 8.52
C SER A 269 -10.48 7.36 8.01
N THR A 270 -11.04 7.01 6.86
CA THR A 270 -12.24 7.66 6.32
C THR A 270 -13.43 7.42 7.25
N SER A 271 -13.62 6.20 7.73
CA SER A 271 -14.69 5.85 8.68
C SER A 271 -14.60 6.67 9.97
N LEU A 272 -13.40 6.73 10.56
CA LEU A 272 -13.16 7.50 11.78
C LEU A 272 -13.36 9.00 11.57
N LEU A 273 -12.90 9.53 10.42
CA LEU A 273 -13.07 10.94 10.08
C LEU A 273 -14.55 11.31 9.99
N TYR A 274 -15.35 10.57 9.20
CA TYR A 274 -16.79 10.81 9.08
C TYR A 274 -17.56 10.63 10.39
N SER A 275 -17.23 9.61 11.17
CA SER A 275 -17.86 9.40 12.49
C SER A 275 -17.60 10.57 13.44
N ARG A 276 -16.40 11.14 13.42
CA ARG A 276 -16.07 12.33 14.25
C ARG A 276 -16.71 13.60 13.71
N MET A 277 -16.83 13.76 12.40
CA MET A 277 -17.54 14.91 11.82
C MET A 277 -19.02 14.89 12.16
N SER A 278 -19.70 13.74 11.99
CA SER A 278 -21.14 13.62 12.29
C SER A 278 -21.48 13.74 13.79
N SER A 279 -20.54 13.46 14.68
CA SER A 279 -20.74 13.62 16.14
C SER A 279 -20.59 15.06 16.65
N LYS A 280 -20.13 15.98 15.81
CA LYS A 280 -19.95 17.41 16.14
C LYS A 280 -20.98 18.33 15.49
N ILE A 281 -21.86 17.78 14.65
CA ILE A 281 -23.06 18.43 14.08
C ILE A 281 -24.26 18.02 14.91
#